data_202c21f99348e90deb89594a60755bac
#
_entry.id   202c21f99348e90deb89594a60755bac
#
_cell.length_a   1.000
_cell.length_b   1.000
_cell.length_c   1.000
_cell.angle_alpha   90.00
_cell.angle_beta   90.00
_cell.angle_gamma   90.00
#
_symmetry.space_group_name_H-M   'P 1'
#
loop_
_entity.id
_entity.type
_entity.pdbx_description
1 polymer ?
#
loop_
_entity_poly.entity_id
_entity_poly.type
_entity_poly.pdbx_seq_one_letter_code
_entity_poly.pdbx_strand_id
1 'polypeptide(L)'
;MRNRIYFLGLLVCAFSFAMAEKMPANYYDGIDGKQDSILKGTLKTIIRKHTAIPYGDGSNSSWEVFYYSDQNEEGYCMDMYCDDWKKFTSPGAVVSGCNIEHSFAKSWWGGAKNDAYKDCYHLNPSNSTANSSRSNYPLGVPVKNFKSNTGSLKVGQIHHDSLDVDFYVFEPKDEYKGDFARAYFYMATCYGKDINGNYDATICSQYKGWRLDNKDVGSRFAMQNDNYLEFQPWEQEVLITWHRMDPVSEKEIKRADAVSNFQHNRNPFIDYPFLAEYIWGSKAHEPLDMRYMMNSADPDFVLGESNGWCDEPRSIGMVGAEVAAKKIFRDGQILILMGENTYTIMGQKVSDK
;
A
#
# COMPACT_ATOMS: atom_id res chain seq x y z
N MET A 1 -49.44 32.06 -34.72
CA MET A 1 -48.75 31.75 -33.45
C MET A 1 -47.75 30.63 -33.72
N ARG A 2 -46.44 30.92 -33.72
CA ARG A 2 -45.36 29.95 -34.01
C ARG A 2 -44.79 29.48 -32.68
N ASN A 3 -45.06 28.23 -32.29
CA ASN A 3 -44.46 27.59 -31.13
C ASN A 3 -42.96 27.31 -31.43
N ARG A 4 -42.09 27.97 -30.70
CA ARG A 4 -40.66 27.64 -30.65
C ARG A 4 -40.43 26.61 -29.53
N ILE A 5 -40.14 25.39 -29.91
CA ILE A 5 -39.68 24.33 -29.00
C ILE A 5 -38.19 24.58 -28.77
N TYR A 6 -37.82 24.92 -27.52
CA TYR A 6 -36.42 24.96 -27.10
C TYR A 6 -36.01 23.55 -26.68
N PHE A 7 -35.11 22.92 -27.46
CA PHE A 7 -34.40 21.74 -27.03
C PHE A 7 -33.33 22.17 -26.02
N LEU A 8 -33.52 21.82 -24.76
CA LEU A 8 -32.51 21.93 -23.73
C LEU A 8 -31.60 20.71 -23.89
N GLY A 9 -30.45 20.88 -24.53
CA GLY A 9 -29.44 19.85 -24.65
C GLY A 9 -28.81 19.60 -23.28
N LEU A 10 -29.12 18.46 -22.67
CA LEU A 10 -28.43 17.97 -21.49
C LEU A 10 -26.99 17.55 -21.93
N LEU A 11 -26.00 18.39 -21.62
CA LEU A 11 -24.59 18.06 -21.78
C LEU A 11 -24.23 17.07 -20.66
N VAL A 12 -24.35 15.78 -20.94
CA VAL A 12 -23.78 14.72 -20.07
C VAL A 12 -22.28 14.79 -20.26
N CYS A 13 -21.57 15.48 -19.38
CA CYS A 13 -20.13 15.33 -19.24
C CYS A 13 -19.87 13.89 -18.76
N ALA A 14 -19.64 12.99 -19.70
CA ALA A 14 -19.01 11.71 -19.40
C ALA A 14 -17.58 12.01 -18.93
N PHE A 15 -17.37 12.03 -17.62
CA PHE A 15 -16.04 11.91 -17.07
C PHE A 15 -15.54 10.51 -17.44
N SER A 16 -14.74 10.43 -18.50
CA SER A 16 -13.91 9.27 -18.75
C SER A 16 -12.91 9.22 -17.60
N PHE A 17 -13.21 8.45 -16.55
CA PHE A 17 -12.15 7.97 -15.67
C PHE A 17 -11.15 7.26 -16.59
N ALA A 18 -9.94 7.80 -16.70
CA ALA A 18 -8.86 7.05 -17.27
C ALA A 18 -8.81 5.73 -16.50
N MET A 19 -9.08 4.61 -17.19
CA MET A 19 -8.96 3.29 -16.59
C MET A 19 -7.56 3.25 -15.97
N ALA A 20 -7.48 2.92 -14.67
CA ALA A 20 -6.20 2.74 -14.00
C ALA A 20 -5.32 1.87 -14.87
N GLU A 21 -4.07 2.27 -15.10
CA GLU A 21 -3.14 1.47 -15.88
C GLU A 21 -2.96 0.15 -15.14
N LYS A 22 -3.46 -0.94 -15.74
CA LYS A 22 -3.42 -2.26 -15.13
C LYS A 22 -1.95 -2.60 -14.87
N MET A 23 -1.64 -3.01 -13.65
CA MET A 23 -0.29 -3.43 -13.26
C MET A 23 0.32 -4.34 -14.34
N PRO A 24 1.54 -4.05 -14.86
CA PRO A 24 2.20 -4.91 -15.81
C PRO A 24 2.34 -6.34 -15.27
N ALA A 25 2.07 -7.34 -16.09
CA ALA A 25 2.08 -8.76 -15.69
C ALA A 25 3.41 -9.21 -15.08
N ASN A 26 4.52 -8.55 -15.46
CA ASN A 26 5.88 -8.85 -15.03
C ASN A 26 6.42 -7.83 -13.99
N TYR A 27 5.55 -7.04 -13.35
CA TYR A 27 6.00 -5.98 -12.44
C TYR A 27 6.81 -6.50 -11.26
N TYR A 28 6.44 -7.67 -10.72
CA TYR A 28 7.12 -8.32 -9.61
C TYR A 28 8.02 -9.49 -10.03
N ASP A 29 8.46 -9.53 -11.29
CA ASP A 29 9.39 -10.58 -11.74
C ASP A 29 10.64 -10.63 -10.87
N GLY A 30 11.08 -11.85 -10.59
CA GLY A 30 12.32 -12.13 -9.86
C GLY A 30 12.20 -12.17 -8.33
N ILE A 31 11.00 -12.07 -7.75
CA ILE A 31 10.82 -12.26 -6.29
C ILE A 31 10.60 -13.73 -5.91
N ASP A 32 10.11 -14.57 -6.82
CA ASP A 32 9.85 -15.98 -6.57
C ASP A 32 11.10 -16.73 -6.09
N GLY A 33 10.94 -17.63 -5.13
CA GLY A 33 12.05 -18.39 -4.51
C GLY A 33 12.96 -17.58 -3.59
N LYS A 34 12.72 -16.28 -3.40
CA LYS A 34 13.52 -15.43 -2.51
C LYS A 34 12.97 -15.43 -1.09
N GLN A 35 13.84 -15.16 -0.12
CA GLN A 35 13.49 -15.08 1.29
C GLN A 35 14.26 -13.95 2.01
N ASP A 36 13.82 -13.57 3.19
CA ASP A 36 14.50 -12.66 4.10
C ASP A 36 14.91 -11.32 3.47
N SER A 37 16.14 -10.89 3.74
CA SER A 37 16.72 -9.65 3.20
C SER A 37 16.79 -9.63 1.67
N ILE A 38 16.92 -10.80 1.04
CA ILE A 38 16.95 -10.92 -0.42
C ILE A 38 15.59 -10.63 -1.01
N LEU A 39 14.51 -11.17 -0.43
CA LEU A 39 13.14 -10.87 -0.85
C LEU A 39 12.83 -9.38 -0.69
N LYS A 40 13.03 -8.84 0.50
CA LYS A 40 12.75 -7.43 0.80
C LYS A 40 13.59 -6.49 -0.08
N GLY A 41 14.88 -6.77 -0.25
CA GLY A 41 15.77 -5.96 -1.08
C GLY A 41 15.44 -6.04 -2.59
N THR A 42 14.93 -7.18 -3.06
CA THR A 42 14.44 -7.31 -4.45
C THR A 42 13.18 -6.47 -4.65
N LEU A 43 12.21 -6.54 -3.72
CA LEU A 43 11.03 -5.69 -3.74
C LEU A 43 11.42 -4.21 -3.73
N LYS A 44 12.37 -3.80 -2.89
CA LYS A 44 12.91 -2.43 -2.89
C LYS A 44 13.40 -2.03 -4.29
N THR A 45 14.17 -2.88 -4.95
CA THR A 45 14.72 -2.59 -6.28
C THR A 45 13.62 -2.34 -7.32
N ILE A 46 12.48 -3.02 -7.19
CA ILE A 46 11.31 -2.85 -8.06
C ILE A 46 10.59 -1.55 -7.74
N ILE A 47 10.17 -1.36 -6.48
CA ILE A 47 9.25 -0.29 -6.11
C ILE A 47 9.93 1.07 -5.90
N ARG A 48 11.24 1.12 -5.67
CA ARG A 48 12.00 2.36 -5.44
C ARG A 48 12.13 3.21 -6.73
N LYS A 49 11.92 2.62 -7.88
CA LYS A 49 11.93 3.31 -9.18
C LYS A 49 10.57 3.97 -9.40
N HIS A 50 10.37 5.14 -8.82
CA HIS A 50 9.12 5.89 -8.93
C HIS A 50 9.37 7.37 -9.19
N THR A 51 8.33 8.05 -9.64
CA THR A 51 8.32 9.50 -9.85
C THR A 51 7.97 10.19 -8.54
N ALA A 52 8.86 11.04 -8.04
CA ALA A 52 8.58 11.85 -6.86
C ALA A 52 7.56 12.96 -7.20
N ILE A 53 6.41 12.94 -6.54
CA ILE A 53 5.33 13.90 -6.77
C ILE A 53 5.64 15.23 -6.04
N PRO A 54 5.45 16.41 -6.66
CA PRO A 54 5.54 17.69 -5.96
C PRO A 54 4.65 17.72 -4.72
N TYR A 55 5.23 18.05 -3.56
CA TYR A 55 4.50 18.13 -2.31
C TYR A 55 3.74 19.45 -2.22
N GLY A 56 2.45 19.41 -1.92
CA GLY A 56 1.60 20.57 -1.76
C GLY A 56 0.42 20.58 -2.71
N ASP A 57 -0.04 21.78 -3.03
CA ASP A 57 -1.16 22.08 -3.91
C ASP A 57 -0.76 22.28 -5.39
N GLY A 58 -1.76 22.39 -6.26
CA GLY A 58 -1.58 22.60 -7.69
C GLY A 58 -1.60 21.32 -8.52
N SER A 59 -1.23 21.46 -9.79
CA SER A 59 -1.22 20.37 -10.75
C SER A 59 -0.04 19.41 -10.51
N ASN A 60 -0.26 18.12 -10.73
CA ASN A 60 0.70 17.03 -10.48
C ASN A 60 1.28 17.04 -9.05
N SER A 61 0.49 17.49 -8.07
CA SER A 61 0.89 17.59 -6.67
C SER A 61 0.25 16.53 -5.80
N SER A 62 0.68 16.45 -4.53
CA SER A 62 0.06 15.54 -3.54
C SER A 62 -1.45 15.78 -3.41
N TRP A 63 -1.94 17.04 -3.44
CA TRP A 63 -3.37 17.33 -3.37
C TRP A 63 -4.13 16.92 -4.63
N GLU A 64 -3.50 16.92 -5.79
CA GLU A 64 -4.13 16.36 -6.99
C GLU A 64 -4.21 14.83 -6.90
N VAL A 65 -3.16 14.17 -6.42
CA VAL A 65 -3.21 12.71 -6.15
C VAL A 65 -4.36 12.39 -5.21
N PHE A 66 -4.49 13.10 -4.07
CA PHE A 66 -5.56 12.88 -3.08
C PHE A 66 -6.97 13.10 -3.65
N TYR A 67 -7.14 14.03 -4.58
CA TYR A 67 -8.42 14.21 -5.27
C TYR A 67 -8.88 12.93 -5.97
N TYR A 68 -7.96 12.14 -6.51
CA TYR A 68 -8.28 10.88 -7.19
C TYR A 68 -8.18 9.64 -6.28
N SER A 69 -7.33 9.67 -5.26
CA SER A 69 -7.04 8.52 -4.41
C SER A 69 -7.84 8.48 -3.11
N ASP A 70 -8.18 9.64 -2.56
CA ASP A 70 -8.76 9.78 -1.22
C ASP A 70 -10.12 10.48 -1.22
N GLN A 71 -10.87 10.37 -2.32
CA GLN A 71 -12.22 10.87 -2.46
C GLN A 71 -13.23 9.72 -2.50
N ASN A 72 -14.32 9.83 -1.71
CA ASN A 72 -15.44 8.92 -1.82
C ASN A 72 -16.37 9.30 -3.00
N GLU A 73 -17.39 8.47 -3.27
CA GLU A 73 -18.34 8.65 -4.37
C GLU A 73 -19.16 9.96 -4.27
N GLU A 74 -19.32 10.50 -3.07
CA GLU A 74 -20.03 11.74 -2.81
C GLU A 74 -19.14 12.99 -2.91
N GLY A 75 -17.86 12.83 -3.18
CA GLY A 75 -16.88 13.92 -3.30
C GLY A 75 -16.26 14.37 -1.99
N TYR A 76 -16.37 13.59 -0.91
CA TYR A 76 -15.73 13.90 0.37
C TYR A 76 -14.31 13.36 0.41
N CYS A 77 -13.42 14.15 1.00
CA CYS A 77 -12.07 13.76 1.35
C CYS A 77 -12.10 12.76 2.51
N MET A 78 -11.65 11.54 2.27
CA MET A 78 -11.62 10.47 3.26
C MET A 78 -10.41 10.66 4.19
N ASP A 79 -10.65 11.29 5.33
CA ASP A 79 -9.66 11.43 6.41
C ASP A 79 -9.69 10.18 7.31
N MET A 80 -8.59 9.45 7.39
CA MET A 80 -8.51 8.26 8.23
C MET A 80 -8.29 8.57 9.73
N TYR A 81 -8.15 9.85 10.11
CA TYR A 81 -7.94 10.28 11.49
C TYR A 81 -9.19 10.88 12.14
N CYS A 82 -10.15 11.33 11.34
CA CYS A 82 -11.41 11.84 11.88
C CYS A 82 -12.58 11.65 10.92
N ASP A 83 -13.82 11.76 11.47
CA ASP A 83 -15.05 11.57 10.70
C ASP A 83 -15.65 12.90 10.18
N ASP A 84 -15.00 14.04 10.44
CA ASP A 84 -15.45 15.36 9.94
C ASP A 84 -14.90 15.60 8.53
N TRP A 85 -15.37 14.80 7.57
CA TRP A 85 -14.93 14.87 6.19
C TRP A 85 -15.46 16.12 5.48
N LYS A 86 -14.61 16.74 4.68
CA LYS A 86 -14.92 17.91 3.86
C LYS A 86 -14.86 17.54 2.38
N LYS A 87 -15.64 18.24 1.55
CA LYS A 87 -15.63 18.01 0.11
C LYS A 87 -14.37 18.57 -0.54
N PHE A 88 -13.85 17.85 -1.50
CA PHE A 88 -12.93 18.41 -2.47
C PHE A 88 -13.64 19.46 -3.33
N THR A 89 -12.93 20.49 -3.74
CA THR A 89 -13.46 21.54 -4.63
C THR A 89 -13.01 21.36 -6.07
N SER A 90 -11.79 20.91 -6.27
CA SER A 90 -11.19 20.61 -7.60
C SER A 90 -9.88 19.81 -7.43
N PRO A 91 -9.38 19.17 -8.51
CA PRO A 91 -8.06 18.54 -8.50
C PRO A 91 -6.97 19.52 -8.08
N GLY A 92 -6.07 19.11 -7.19
CA GLY A 92 -4.97 19.91 -6.69
C GLY A 92 -5.32 20.99 -5.66
N ALA A 93 -6.60 21.20 -5.34
CA ALA A 93 -7.01 22.15 -4.32
C ALA A 93 -6.88 21.55 -2.92
N VAL A 94 -6.37 22.35 -1.97
CA VAL A 94 -6.33 21.99 -0.55
C VAL A 94 -7.73 21.92 0.02
N VAL A 95 -8.06 20.84 0.71
CA VAL A 95 -9.33 20.72 1.45
C VAL A 95 -9.25 21.56 2.73
N SER A 96 -10.23 22.43 2.94
CA SER A 96 -10.26 23.35 4.08
C SER A 96 -10.19 22.63 5.43
N GLY A 97 -9.26 23.07 6.29
CA GLY A 97 -9.04 22.46 7.61
C GLY A 97 -8.18 21.21 7.60
N CYS A 98 -7.80 20.72 6.41
CA CYS A 98 -6.90 19.58 6.25
C CYS A 98 -5.46 20.03 5.91
N ASN A 99 -4.51 19.17 6.25
CA ASN A 99 -3.12 19.25 5.79
C ASN A 99 -2.67 17.86 5.30
N ILE A 100 -1.44 17.78 4.80
CA ILE A 100 -0.86 16.51 4.36
C ILE A 100 -0.23 15.84 5.57
N GLU A 101 -0.75 14.68 5.92
CA GLU A 101 -0.18 13.82 6.96
C GLU A 101 0.89 12.90 6.38
N HIS A 102 1.98 12.73 7.12
CA HIS A 102 2.97 11.68 6.92
C HIS A 102 2.67 10.56 7.91
N SER A 103 1.86 9.57 7.53
CA SER A 103 1.49 8.45 8.42
C SER A 103 2.72 7.71 8.95
N PHE A 104 3.71 7.46 8.11
CA PHE A 104 5.07 7.14 8.53
C PHE A 104 5.81 8.47 8.78
N ALA A 105 5.96 8.85 10.03
CA ALA A 105 6.29 10.21 10.41
C ALA A 105 7.63 10.71 9.84
N LYS A 106 7.62 11.83 9.15
CA LYS A 106 8.82 12.40 8.50
C LYS A 106 10.02 12.64 9.44
N SER A 107 9.76 12.87 10.73
CA SER A 107 10.81 13.01 11.74
C SER A 107 11.63 11.74 11.94
N TRP A 108 11.11 10.57 11.52
CA TRP A 108 11.77 9.28 11.67
C TRP A 108 13.01 9.11 10.76
N TRP A 109 13.15 9.97 9.75
CA TRP A 109 14.37 10.11 8.94
C TRP A 109 14.97 11.52 8.99
N GLY A 110 14.54 12.34 9.96
CA GLY A 110 15.05 13.71 10.14
C GLY A 110 14.30 14.78 9.37
N GLY A 111 13.23 14.46 8.66
CA GLY A 111 12.35 15.42 7.99
C GLY A 111 12.90 16.01 6.69
N ALA A 112 13.99 15.44 6.15
CA ALA A 112 14.51 15.84 4.85
C ALA A 112 13.44 15.72 3.76
N LYS A 113 13.33 16.74 2.89
CA LYS A 113 12.33 16.80 1.80
C LYS A 113 12.81 16.00 0.58
N ASN A 114 13.11 14.74 0.79
CA ASN A 114 13.52 13.74 -0.21
C ASN A 114 12.31 13.05 -0.86
N ASP A 115 12.53 11.94 -1.57
CA ASP A 115 11.46 11.19 -2.21
C ASP A 115 10.47 10.60 -1.19
N ALA A 116 10.95 10.09 -0.04
CA ALA A 116 10.08 9.59 1.02
C ALA A 116 9.12 10.68 1.55
N TYR A 117 9.58 11.93 1.63
CA TYR A 117 8.75 13.06 2.03
C TYR A 117 7.57 13.31 1.08
N LYS A 118 7.66 12.85 -0.16
CA LYS A 118 6.71 13.11 -1.24
C LYS A 118 5.92 11.88 -1.66
N ASP A 119 6.17 10.72 -1.05
CA ASP A 119 5.58 9.45 -1.46
C ASP A 119 4.14 9.32 -0.99
N CYS A 120 3.21 9.28 -1.94
CA CYS A 120 1.78 9.25 -1.68
C CYS A 120 1.28 7.91 -1.09
N TYR A 121 2.09 6.84 -1.06
CA TYR A 121 1.68 5.60 -0.39
C TYR A 121 1.62 5.71 1.15
N HIS A 122 2.25 6.73 1.73
CA HIS A 122 2.11 7.02 3.16
C HIS A 122 1.64 8.45 3.47
N LEU A 123 1.43 9.28 2.44
CA LEU A 123 0.83 10.59 2.61
C LEU A 123 -0.69 10.47 2.54
N ASN A 124 -1.40 11.15 3.42
CA ASN A 124 -2.85 11.18 3.48
C ASN A 124 -3.35 12.61 3.74
N PRO A 125 -4.51 13.00 3.18
CA PRO A 125 -5.17 14.22 3.63
C PRO A 125 -5.71 13.98 5.05
N SER A 126 -5.48 14.90 5.96
CA SER A 126 -5.95 14.75 7.33
C SER A 126 -6.34 16.08 7.96
N ASN A 127 -7.36 16.06 8.81
CA ASN A 127 -7.73 17.18 9.67
C ASN A 127 -6.50 17.65 10.46
N SER A 128 -6.21 18.96 10.41
CA SER A 128 -4.99 19.51 10.99
C SER A 128 -4.87 19.34 12.51
N THR A 129 -6.01 19.31 13.21
CA THR A 129 -6.06 19.07 14.66
C THR A 129 -5.80 17.59 14.99
N ALA A 130 -6.40 16.68 14.24
CA ALA A 130 -6.19 15.24 14.39
C ALA A 130 -4.74 14.87 14.10
N ASN A 131 -4.18 15.38 12.99
CA ASN A 131 -2.77 15.22 12.64
C ASN A 131 -1.83 15.77 13.74
N SER A 132 -2.10 16.96 14.27
CA SER A 132 -1.33 17.52 15.39
C SER A 132 -1.40 16.65 16.65
N SER A 133 -2.55 16.06 16.93
CA SER A 133 -2.74 15.17 18.08
C SER A 133 -1.97 13.85 17.91
N ARG A 134 -1.94 13.29 16.69
CA ARG A 134 -1.17 12.10 16.35
C ARG A 134 0.33 12.33 16.51
N SER A 135 0.84 13.53 16.17
CA SER A 135 2.26 13.90 16.30
C SER A 135 3.19 12.99 15.45
N ASN A 136 4.19 12.37 16.07
CA ASN A 136 5.10 11.40 15.44
C ASN A 136 5.09 10.05 16.17
N TYR A 137 4.02 9.75 16.88
CA TYR A 137 3.93 8.55 17.70
C TYR A 137 3.86 7.30 16.83
N PRO A 138 4.46 6.17 17.27
CA PRO A 138 4.30 4.87 16.60
C PRO A 138 2.84 4.40 16.62
N LEU A 139 2.55 3.43 15.79
CA LEU A 139 1.28 2.71 15.81
C LEU A 139 1.22 1.80 17.06
N GLY A 140 0.06 1.68 17.67
CA GLY A 140 -0.13 0.81 18.84
C GLY A 140 -1.43 1.10 19.56
N VAL A 141 -1.81 0.20 20.46
CA VAL A 141 -3.04 0.31 21.25
C VAL A 141 -2.75 0.96 22.61
N PRO A 142 -3.14 2.22 22.82
CA PRO A 142 -2.85 2.92 24.07
C PRO A 142 -3.68 2.34 25.23
N VAL A 143 -3.07 2.22 26.40
CA VAL A 143 -3.70 1.65 27.60
C VAL A 143 -3.85 2.64 28.75
N LYS A 144 -3.11 3.76 28.72
CA LYS A 144 -3.14 4.77 29.77
C LYS A 144 -2.79 6.16 29.27
N ASN A 145 -2.97 7.18 30.12
CA ASN A 145 -2.57 8.57 29.89
C ASN A 145 -3.02 9.13 28.54
N PHE A 146 -4.30 8.96 28.21
CA PHE A 146 -4.89 9.38 26.95
C PHE A 146 -4.81 10.89 26.77
N LYS A 147 -4.25 11.34 25.62
CA LYS A 147 -4.29 12.73 25.13
C LYS A 147 -5.50 12.96 24.22
N SER A 148 -5.88 11.94 23.45
CA SER A 148 -7.07 11.90 22.64
C SER A 148 -7.65 10.49 22.70
N ASN A 149 -8.96 10.40 22.78
CA ASN A 149 -9.69 9.14 22.78
C ASN A 149 -11.07 9.37 22.16
N THR A 150 -11.10 9.58 20.87
CA THR A 150 -12.31 9.67 20.05
C THR A 150 -12.50 8.36 19.28
N GLY A 151 -13.68 8.15 18.70
CA GLY A 151 -13.92 6.96 17.90
C GLY A 151 -12.96 6.78 16.72
N SER A 152 -12.38 7.88 16.22
CA SER A 152 -11.52 7.90 15.02
C SER A 152 -10.03 7.92 15.34
N LEU A 153 -9.65 8.37 16.53
CA LEU A 153 -8.26 8.65 16.89
C LEU A 153 -8.08 8.41 18.38
N LYS A 154 -7.20 7.49 18.75
CA LYS A 154 -6.77 7.30 20.14
C LYS A 154 -5.27 7.54 20.25
N VAL A 155 -4.87 8.45 21.13
CA VAL A 155 -3.48 8.74 21.48
C VAL A 155 -3.31 8.61 22.99
N GLY A 156 -2.41 7.77 23.40
CA GLY A 156 -2.11 7.52 24.81
C GLY A 156 -0.81 6.75 24.95
N GLN A 157 -0.53 6.23 26.12
CA GLN A 157 0.72 5.54 26.41
C GLN A 157 0.56 4.03 26.52
N ILE A 158 1.62 3.33 26.15
CA ILE A 158 1.90 1.95 26.54
C ILE A 158 3.18 1.92 27.40
N HIS A 159 3.38 0.82 28.13
CA HIS A 159 4.65 0.49 28.76
C HIS A 159 5.43 -0.47 27.86
N HIS A 160 6.72 -0.24 27.70
CA HIS A 160 7.62 -1.15 26.99
C HIS A 160 8.53 -1.85 27.97
N ASP A 161 8.25 -3.11 28.28
CA ASP A 161 8.92 -3.88 29.33
C ASP A 161 10.45 -3.95 29.16
N SER A 162 10.92 -4.23 27.95
CA SER A 162 12.37 -4.36 27.70
C SER A 162 13.15 -3.05 27.85
N LEU A 163 12.49 -1.90 27.67
CA LEU A 163 13.10 -0.57 27.81
C LEU A 163 12.76 0.08 29.15
N ASP A 164 11.85 -0.53 29.92
CA ASP A 164 11.30 0.01 31.18
C ASP A 164 10.87 1.49 31.03
N VAL A 165 10.10 1.78 29.98
CA VAL A 165 9.69 3.14 29.67
C VAL A 165 8.26 3.21 29.13
N ASP A 166 7.55 4.26 29.55
CA ASP A 166 6.26 4.63 28.98
C ASP A 166 6.48 5.57 27.79
N PHE A 167 5.80 5.29 26.66
CA PHE A 167 5.81 6.19 25.51
C PHE A 167 4.45 6.24 24.84
N TYR A 168 4.22 7.31 24.09
CA TYR A 168 2.96 7.52 23.40
C TYR A 168 2.89 6.70 22.10
N VAL A 169 1.71 6.14 21.86
CA VAL A 169 1.32 5.45 20.64
C VAL A 169 0.02 6.03 20.09
N PHE A 170 -0.27 5.71 18.86
CA PHE A 170 -1.46 6.11 18.14
C PHE A 170 -2.23 4.88 17.64
N GLU A 171 -3.54 4.85 17.88
CA GLU A 171 -4.45 3.83 17.36
C GLU A 171 -5.52 4.50 16.48
N PRO A 172 -5.60 4.16 15.18
CA PRO A 172 -6.70 4.53 14.31
C PRO A 172 -7.93 3.65 14.55
N LYS A 173 -9.03 3.91 13.85
CA LYS A 173 -10.16 2.99 13.75
C LYS A 173 -9.73 1.65 13.19
N ASP A 174 -10.48 0.60 13.54
CA ASP A 174 -10.20 -0.77 13.12
C ASP A 174 -10.18 -0.92 11.59
N GLU A 175 -11.06 -0.21 10.88
CA GLU A 175 -11.18 -0.18 9.42
C GLU A 175 -10.01 0.44 8.65
N TYR A 176 -9.02 1.01 9.36
CA TYR A 176 -7.82 1.63 8.76
C TYR A 176 -6.51 1.03 9.30
N LYS A 177 -6.60 0.07 10.19
CA LYS A 177 -5.42 -0.55 10.81
C LYS A 177 -4.53 -1.25 9.80
N GLY A 178 -5.14 -2.00 8.89
CA GLY A 178 -4.45 -2.66 7.79
C GLY A 178 -3.87 -1.67 6.78
N ASP A 179 -4.60 -0.62 6.44
CA ASP A 179 -4.12 0.45 5.55
C ASP A 179 -2.79 1.04 6.06
N PHE A 180 -2.74 1.39 7.37
CA PHE A 180 -1.53 1.93 7.98
C PHE A 180 -0.42 0.89 8.06
N ALA A 181 -0.71 -0.36 8.39
CA ALA A 181 0.28 -1.43 8.42
C ALA A 181 0.93 -1.61 7.05
N ARG A 182 0.13 -1.67 5.98
CA ARG A 182 0.63 -1.82 4.60
C ARG A 182 1.40 -0.59 4.10
N ALA A 183 1.05 0.60 4.56
CA ALA A 183 1.84 1.82 4.31
C ALA A 183 3.20 1.77 5.03
N TYR A 184 3.26 1.26 6.26
CA TYR A 184 4.51 1.08 7.01
C TYR A 184 5.41 0.02 6.40
N PHE A 185 4.86 -1.12 6.00
CA PHE A 185 5.60 -2.17 5.28
C PHE A 185 6.18 -1.64 3.97
N TYR A 186 5.40 -0.85 3.23
CA TYR A 186 5.88 -0.19 2.02
C TYR A 186 7.07 0.74 2.31
N MET A 187 6.95 1.63 3.30
CA MET A 187 7.99 2.58 3.65
C MET A 187 9.28 1.88 4.11
N ALA A 188 9.16 0.86 4.96
CA ALA A 188 10.29 0.06 5.43
C ALA A 188 10.94 -0.74 4.28
N THR A 189 10.18 -1.13 3.26
CA THR A 189 10.71 -1.83 2.09
C THR A 189 11.33 -0.85 1.10
N CYS A 190 10.59 0.18 0.69
CA CYS A 190 11.00 1.12 -0.35
C CYS A 190 12.23 1.92 0.07
N TYR A 191 12.30 2.32 1.33
CA TYR A 191 13.31 3.25 1.84
C TYR A 191 14.26 2.64 2.88
N GLY A 192 14.00 1.44 3.37
CA GLY A 192 14.86 0.70 4.27
C GLY A 192 16.12 0.14 3.61
N LYS A 193 16.66 -0.93 4.16
CA LYS A 193 17.88 -1.58 3.66
C LYS A 193 17.68 -2.26 2.31
N ASP A 194 18.71 -2.17 1.46
CA ASP A 194 18.81 -2.91 0.21
C ASP A 194 19.28 -4.36 0.45
N ILE A 195 19.47 -5.10 -0.64
CA ILE A 195 19.97 -6.49 -0.61
C ILE A 195 21.36 -6.65 0.04
N ASN A 196 22.15 -5.56 0.08
CA ASN A 196 23.50 -5.54 0.68
C ASN A 196 23.48 -5.00 2.12
N GLY A 197 22.30 -4.70 2.67
CA GLY A 197 22.13 -4.14 4.00
C GLY A 197 22.39 -2.65 4.10
N ASN A 198 22.48 -1.92 2.97
CA ASN A 198 22.70 -0.49 2.95
C ASN A 198 21.37 0.27 2.89
N TYR A 199 21.26 1.32 3.70
CA TYR A 199 20.14 2.25 3.60
C TYR A 199 20.24 3.10 2.34
N ASP A 200 19.07 3.57 1.89
CA ASP A 200 18.98 4.58 0.85
C ASP A 200 19.67 5.88 1.32
N ALA A 201 20.70 6.31 0.59
CA ALA A 201 21.50 7.47 0.96
C ALA A 201 20.67 8.78 1.04
N THR A 202 19.56 8.86 0.31
CA THR A 202 18.68 10.03 0.34
C THR A 202 17.89 10.14 1.64
N ILE A 203 17.53 9.00 2.25
CA ILE A 203 16.82 8.95 3.54
C ILE A 203 17.77 9.15 4.71
N CYS A 204 18.91 8.50 4.65
CA CYS A 204 19.77 8.27 5.79
C CYS A 204 21.02 9.13 5.80
N SER A 205 21.08 10.19 5.00
CA SER A 205 22.26 11.06 4.89
C SER A 205 22.74 11.63 6.24
N GLN A 206 21.82 11.86 7.19
CA GLN A 206 22.15 12.43 8.50
C GLN A 206 22.29 11.36 9.60
N TYR A 207 21.48 10.30 9.58
CA TYR A 207 21.36 9.36 10.70
C TYR A 207 21.88 7.94 10.40
N LYS A 208 22.37 7.67 9.20
CA LYS A 208 22.82 6.35 8.73
C LYS A 208 21.78 5.25 8.93
N GLY A 209 20.52 5.59 8.80
CA GLY A 209 19.36 4.75 9.06
C GLY A 209 18.19 5.56 9.59
N TRP A 210 17.26 4.90 10.24
CA TRP A 210 16.18 5.56 10.96
C TRP A 210 16.72 6.36 12.15
N ARG A 211 16.06 7.46 12.47
CA ARG A 211 16.49 8.35 13.55
C ARG A 211 16.16 7.74 14.90
N LEU A 212 17.16 7.23 15.61
CA LEU A 212 17.01 6.58 16.93
C LEU A 212 17.61 7.40 18.09
N ASP A 213 18.23 8.55 17.80
CA ASP A 213 19.02 9.34 18.74
C ASP A 213 18.19 10.27 19.64
N ASN A 214 16.90 10.48 19.35
CA ASN A 214 16.07 11.44 20.04
C ASN A 214 14.88 10.78 20.73
N LYS A 215 14.80 10.93 22.06
CA LYS A 215 13.71 10.39 22.89
C LYS A 215 12.31 10.96 22.56
N ASP A 216 12.26 12.12 21.90
CA ASP A 216 11.02 12.78 21.53
C ASP A 216 10.52 12.38 20.14
N VAL A 217 11.20 11.44 19.48
CA VAL A 217 10.84 10.92 18.16
C VAL A 217 10.41 9.46 18.28
N GLY A 218 9.21 9.16 17.80
CA GLY A 218 8.60 7.82 17.91
C GLY A 218 9.43 6.69 17.30
N SER A 219 10.24 6.98 16.26
CA SER A 219 11.11 5.97 15.65
C SER A 219 12.08 5.29 16.62
N ARG A 220 12.48 5.97 17.69
CA ARG A 220 13.34 5.38 18.73
C ARG A 220 12.72 4.11 19.32
N PHE A 221 11.41 4.08 19.42
CA PHE A 221 10.66 2.97 20.03
C PHE A 221 10.16 1.96 19.00
N ALA A 222 9.88 2.40 17.77
CA ALA A 222 9.29 1.59 16.72
C ALA A 222 10.28 0.97 15.76
N MET A 223 11.42 1.64 15.52
CA MET A 223 12.39 1.27 14.49
C MET A 223 13.68 0.71 15.07
N GLN A 224 14.40 -0.06 14.24
CA GLN A 224 15.76 -0.53 14.52
C GLN A 224 16.62 -0.44 13.26
N ASN A 225 17.93 -0.34 13.46
CA ASN A 225 18.93 -0.25 12.37
C ASN A 225 19.81 -1.51 12.26
N ASP A 226 19.58 -2.54 13.07
CA ASP A 226 20.47 -3.68 13.19
C ASP A 226 20.24 -4.75 12.12
N ASN A 227 18.98 -4.93 11.71
CA ASN A 227 18.60 -5.95 10.73
C ASN A 227 17.74 -5.40 9.60
N TYR A 228 17.36 -6.27 8.65
CA TYR A 228 16.56 -5.92 7.47
C TYR A 228 15.07 -5.73 7.77
N LEU A 229 14.58 -6.14 8.95
CA LEU A 229 13.16 -6.05 9.31
C LEU A 229 12.73 -4.61 9.59
N GLU A 230 13.67 -3.74 9.99
CA GLU A 230 13.49 -2.30 10.22
C GLU A 230 12.65 -1.96 11.47
N PHE A 231 11.67 -2.78 11.84
CA PHE A 231 10.80 -2.55 13.01
C PHE A 231 11.31 -3.25 14.25
N GLN A 232 11.09 -2.61 15.42
CA GLN A 232 11.23 -3.31 16.71
C GLN A 232 10.21 -4.47 16.78
N PRO A 233 10.51 -5.57 17.49
CA PRO A 233 9.63 -6.74 17.53
C PRO A 233 8.18 -6.44 17.92
N TRP A 234 7.96 -5.55 18.88
CA TRP A 234 6.61 -5.17 19.31
C TRP A 234 5.82 -4.40 18.22
N GLU A 235 6.48 -3.49 17.51
CA GLU A 235 5.86 -2.75 16.40
C GLU A 235 5.57 -3.68 15.23
N GLN A 236 6.50 -4.61 14.93
CA GLN A 236 6.29 -5.65 13.94
C GLN A 236 5.03 -6.48 14.26
N GLU A 237 4.85 -6.90 15.53
CA GLU A 237 3.69 -7.66 15.97
C GLU A 237 2.39 -6.85 15.82
N VAL A 238 2.40 -5.57 16.19
CA VAL A 238 1.26 -4.67 15.98
C VAL A 238 0.89 -4.59 14.50
N LEU A 239 1.87 -4.33 13.63
CA LEU A 239 1.64 -4.16 12.21
C LEU A 239 1.11 -5.44 11.54
N ILE A 240 1.70 -6.60 11.85
CA ILE A 240 1.24 -7.90 11.30
C ILE A 240 -0.16 -8.24 11.83
N THR A 241 -0.43 -7.98 13.10
CA THR A 241 -1.76 -8.19 13.68
C THR A 241 -2.80 -7.32 12.99
N TRP A 242 -2.52 -6.04 12.80
CA TRP A 242 -3.44 -5.11 12.15
C TRP A 242 -3.63 -5.42 10.67
N HIS A 243 -2.58 -5.81 9.97
CA HIS A 243 -2.65 -6.28 8.60
C HIS A 243 -3.60 -7.49 8.41
N ARG A 244 -3.60 -8.44 9.38
CA ARG A 244 -4.49 -9.61 9.38
C ARG A 244 -5.92 -9.25 9.78
N MET A 245 -6.10 -8.30 10.71
CA MET A 245 -7.41 -7.89 11.20
C MET A 245 -8.21 -7.07 10.19
N ASP A 246 -7.51 -6.33 9.35
CA ASP A 246 -8.07 -5.42 8.35
C ASP A 246 -7.46 -5.74 6.97
N PRO A 247 -8.00 -6.77 6.28
CA PRO A 247 -7.55 -7.16 4.94
C PRO A 247 -7.79 -6.07 3.90
N VAL A 248 -7.11 -6.19 2.74
CA VAL A 248 -7.17 -5.21 1.66
C VAL A 248 -8.61 -4.92 1.23
N SER A 249 -8.98 -3.66 1.24
CA SER A 249 -10.30 -3.15 0.89
C SER A 249 -10.33 -2.60 -0.55
N GLU A 250 -11.55 -2.42 -1.09
CA GLU A 250 -11.75 -1.77 -2.38
C GLU A 250 -11.20 -0.33 -2.39
N LYS A 251 -11.32 0.38 -1.27
CA LYS A 251 -10.75 1.72 -1.08
C LYS A 251 -9.23 1.72 -1.28
N GLU A 252 -8.51 0.74 -0.72
CA GLU A 252 -7.07 0.66 -0.86
C GLU A 252 -6.63 0.34 -2.28
N ILE A 253 -7.35 -0.54 -2.99
CA ILE A 253 -7.05 -0.84 -4.41
C ILE A 253 -7.24 0.41 -5.24
N LYS A 254 -8.38 1.08 -5.13
CA LYS A 254 -8.65 2.34 -5.86
C LYS A 254 -7.60 3.39 -5.55
N ARG A 255 -7.20 3.50 -4.28
CA ARG A 255 -6.14 4.40 -3.85
C ARG A 255 -4.79 4.03 -4.46
N ALA A 256 -4.39 2.76 -4.39
CA ALA A 256 -3.14 2.28 -4.95
C ALA A 256 -3.05 2.51 -6.46
N ASP A 257 -4.14 2.28 -7.19
CA ASP A 257 -4.24 2.52 -8.63
C ASP A 257 -4.10 4.01 -8.95
N ALA A 258 -4.81 4.88 -8.21
CA ALA A 258 -4.71 6.32 -8.40
C ALA A 258 -3.28 6.84 -8.12
N VAL A 259 -2.65 6.42 -7.01
CA VAL A 259 -1.27 6.77 -6.69
C VAL A 259 -0.31 6.27 -7.77
N SER A 260 -0.48 5.04 -8.25
CA SER A 260 0.35 4.44 -9.30
C SER A 260 0.32 5.23 -10.61
N ASN A 261 -0.83 5.79 -10.99
CA ASN A 261 -0.96 6.62 -12.18
C ASN A 261 -0.06 7.87 -12.16
N PHE A 262 0.28 8.36 -10.97
CA PHE A 262 1.18 9.52 -10.79
C PHE A 262 2.62 9.12 -10.47
N GLN A 263 2.82 8.13 -9.58
CA GLN A 263 4.15 7.74 -9.11
C GLN A 263 4.82 6.66 -9.97
N HIS A 264 4.04 5.91 -10.76
CA HIS A 264 4.51 4.82 -11.62
C HIS A 264 5.17 3.66 -10.86
N ASN A 265 4.74 3.45 -9.61
CA ASN A 265 5.09 2.27 -8.83
C ASN A 265 3.87 1.73 -8.08
N ARG A 266 4.04 0.60 -7.38
CA ARG A 266 2.97 -0.11 -6.67
C ARG A 266 3.36 -0.37 -5.23
N ASN A 267 2.36 -0.52 -4.35
CA ASN A 267 2.57 -1.05 -3.00
C ASN A 267 2.40 -2.59 -3.04
N PRO A 268 3.48 -3.37 -2.88
CA PRO A 268 3.42 -4.82 -2.98
C PRO A 268 2.54 -5.48 -1.91
N PHE A 269 2.32 -4.81 -0.78
CA PHE A 269 1.52 -5.32 0.33
C PHE A 269 0.02 -5.04 0.17
N ILE A 270 -0.36 -4.23 -0.83
CA ILE A 270 -1.74 -4.11 -1.32
C ILE A 270 -1.95 -5.09 -2.47
N ASP A 271 -1.01 -5.17 -3.41
CA ASP A 271 -1.13 -6.04 -4.58
C ASP A 271 -1.06 -7.54 -4.22
N TYR A 272 -0.15 -7.93 -3.35
CA TYR A 272 0.03 -9.27 -2.82
C TYR A 272 0.11 -9.22 -1.29
N PRO A 273 -1.03 -9.12 -0.58
CA PRO A 273 -1.02 -8.87 0.87
C PRO A 273 -0.22 -9.90 1.66
N PHE A 274 -0.25 -11.15 1.26
CA PHE A 274 0.45 -12.23 1.95
C PHE A 274 1.99 -12.12 1.91
N LEU A 275 2.56 -11.21 1.08
CA LEU A 275 4.00 -10.91 1.11
C LEU A 275 4.48 -10.41 2.48
N ALA A 276 3.62 -9.75 3.25
CA ALA A 276 3.94 -9.30 4.60
C ALA A 276 4.30 -10.49 5.52
N GLU A 277 3.65 -11.64 5.34
CA GLU A 277 3.92 -12.85 6.11
C GLU A 277 5.32 -13.44 5.85
N TYR A 278 5.81 -13.33 4.63
CA TYR A 278 7.15 -13.81 4.26
C TYR A 278 8.30 -12.91 4.75
N ILE A 279 8.01 -11.66 5.12
CA ILE A 279 9.04 -10.74 5.60
C ILE A 279 8.94 -10.58 7.12
N TRP A 280 7.74 -10.35 7.68
CA TRP A 280 7.52 -10.01 9.08
C TRP A 280 6.60 -10.96 9.85
N GLY A 281 6.00 -11.94 9.20
CA GLY A 281 4.96 -12.78 9.79
C GLY A 281 5.32 -14.25 9.86
N SER A 282 4.30 -15.09 9.71
CA SER A 282 4.36 -16.54 9.96
C SER A 282 5.20 -17.34 8.96
N LYS A 283 5.50 -16.74 7.79
CA LYS A 283 6.32 -17.34 6.72
C LYS A 283 7.73 -16.74 6.65
N ALA A 284 8.13 -15.96 7.66
CA ALA A 284 9.49 -15.45 7.73
C ALA A 284 10.49 -16.62 7.68
N HIS A 285 11.58 -16.42 6.94
CA HIS A 285 12.63 -17.42 6.67
C HIS A 285 12.24 -18.57 5.72
N GLU A 286 11.01 -18.57 5.18
CA GLU A 286 10.64 -19.49 4.10
C GLU A 286 10.89 -18.83 2.73
N PRO A 287 11.35 -19.58 1.71
CA PRO A 287 11.43 -19.05 0.35
C PRO A 287 10.01 -18.78 -0.18
N LEU A 288 9.82 -17.61 -0.79
CA LEU A 288 8.55 -17.21 -1.39
C LEU A 288 8.16 -18.17 -2.51
N ASP A 289 6.92 -18.63 -2.49
CA ASP A 289 6.32 -19.39 -3.59
C ASP A 289 5.12 -18.64 -4.16
N MET A 290 5.34 -17.99 -5.30
CA MET A 290 4.31 -17.17 -5.96
C MET A 290 3.09 -17.97 -6.41
N ARG A 291 3.17 -19.31 -6.48
CA ARG A 291 2.02 -20.17 -6.84
C ARG A 291 0.93 -20.14 -5.77
N TYR A 292 1.27 -19.84 -4.53
CA TYR A 292 0.33 -19.71 -3.42
C TYR A 292 -0.12 -18.28 -3.17
N MET A 293 0.32 -17.33 -3.99
CA MET A 293 0.01 -15.92 -3.82
C MET A 293 -1.15 -15.48 -4.72
N MET A 294 -2.11 -14.78 -4.16
CA MET A 294 -3.22 -14.17 -4.89
C MET A 294 -3.04 -12.66 -4.95
N ASN A 295 -3.13 -12.11 -6.15
CA ASN A 295 -3.15 -10.67 -6.35
C ASN A 295 -4.51 -10.09 -5.94
N SER A 296 -4.51 -8.92 -5.30
CA SER A 296 -5.75 -8.26 -4.87
C SER A 296 -6.66 -7.83 -6.03
N ALA A 297 -6.12 -7.73 -7.25
CA ALA A 297 -6.90 -7.50 -8.48
C ALA A 297 -7.41 -8.79 -9.12
N ASP A 298 -7.13 -9.97 -8.55
CA ASP A 298 -7.62 -11.25 -9.04
C ASP A 298 -9.14 -11.36 -8.82
N PRO A 299 -9.91 -11.86 -9.78
CA PRO A 299 -11.36 -12.04 -9.63
C PRO A 299 -11.79 -12.93 -8.46
N ASP A 300 -10.92 -13.84 -8.02
CA ASP A 300 -11.18 -14.74 -6.90
C ASP A 300 -10.77 -14.14 -5.55
N PHE A 301 -10.14 -12.95 -5.53
CA PHE A 301 -9.77 -12.27 -4.30
C PHE A 301 -11.00 -11.63 -3.65
N VAL A 302 -11.33 -12.05 -2.44
CA VAL A 302 -12.47 -11.50 -1.68
C VAL A 302 -11.99 -10.31 -0.86
N LEU A 303 -12.35 -9.12 -1.30
CA LEU A 303 -11.97 -7.86 -0.65
C LEU A 303 -12.50 -7.78 0.79
N GLY A 304 -11.64 -7.32 1.70
CA GLY A 304 -11.95 -7.22 3.13
C GLY A 304 -11.96 -8.55 3.89
N GLU A 305 -11.72 -9.67 3.20
CA GLU A 305 -11.72 -11.01 3.82
C GLU A 305 -10.46 -11.81 3.47
N SER A 306 -9.99 -11.73 2.21
CA SER A 306 -8.84 -12.51 1.75
C SER A 306 -7.51 -11.91 2.23
N ASN A 307 -6.66 -12.78 2.74
CA ASN A 307 -5.26 -12.43 3.06
C ASN A 307 -4.30 -12.60 1.87
N GLY A 308 -4.80 -13.03 0.70
CA GLY A 308 -4.00 -13.27 -0.50
C GLY A 308 -3.25 -14.61 -0.53
N TRP A 309 -3.60 -15.56 0.33
CA TRP A 309 -3.08 -16.95 0.31
C TRP A 309 -4.03 -17.89 -0.42
N CYS A 310 -3.46 -18.84 -1.18
CA CYS A 310 -4.19 -19.93 -1.83
C CYS A 310 -3.78 -21.27 -1.20
N ASP A 311 -4.76 -22.09 -0.81
CA ASP A 311 -4.49 -23.41 -0.23
C ASP A 311 -3.91 -24.39 -1.27
N GLU A 312 -4.22 -24.16 -2.54
CA GLU A 312 -3.70 -24.94 -3.67
C GLU A 312 -2.84 -24.07 -4.57
N PRO A 313 -1.72 -24.61 -5.11
CA PRO A 313 -0.83 -23.82 -5.97
C PRO A 313 -1.53 -23.45 -7.28
N ARG A 314 -1.47 -22.18 -7.61
CA ARG A 314 -1.97 -21.62 -8.88
C ARG A 314 -0.93 -21.82 -9.98
N SER A 315 -1.36 -21.99 -11.24
CA SER A 315 -0.40 -22.03 -12.34
C SER A 315 0.26 -20.67 -12.54
N ILE A 316 1.57 -20.61 -12.40
CA ILE A 316 2.35 -19.39 -12.69
C ILE A 316 2.29 -19.17 -14.20
N GLY A 317 1.55 -18.16 -14.65
CA GLY A 317 1.49 -17.83 -16.08
C GLY A 317 0.25 -17.11 -16.56
N MET A 318 -0.68 -16.75 -15.67
CA MET A 318 -1.94 -16.13 -16.10
C MET A 318 -2.29 -14.83 -15.37
N VAL A 319 -1.33 -13.95 -15.16
CA VAL A 319 -1.66 -12.55 -14.88
C VAL A 319 -1.48 -11.78 -16.17
N GLY A 320 -2.54 -11.71 -16.98
CA GLY A 320 -2.55 -10.77 -18.10
C GLY A 320 -2.96 -11.25 -19.48
N ALA A 321 -3.53 -12.45 -19.64
CA ALA A 321 -4.23 -12.79 -20.89
C ALA A 321 -5.45 -13.67 -20.57
N GLU A 322 -6.64 -13.19 -20.89
CA GLU A 322 -7.81 -14.03 -21.11
C GLU A 322 -7.54 -14.97 -22.30
N VAL A 323 -6.72 -15.98 -22.07
CA VAL A 323 -6.70 -17.13 -22.94
C VAL A 323 -7.24 -18.28 -22.11
N ALA A 324 -8.55 -18.38 -22.06
CA ALA A 324 -9.22 -19.50 -21.44
C ALA A 324 -8.67 -20.80 -22.03
N ALA A 325 -7.91 -21.54 -21.23
CA ALA A 325 -7.43 -22.85 -21.62
C ALA A 325 -8.66 -23.80 -21.70
N LYS A 326 -8.96 -24.30 -22.87
CA LYS A 326 -10.09 -25.22 -23.12
C LYS A 326 -9.57 -26.63 -23.37
N LYS A 327 -10.00 -27.58 -22.57
CA LYS A 327 -9.77 -28.98 -22.89
C LYS A 327 -10.60 -29.36 -24.10
N ILE A 328 -9.93 -29.91 -25.10
CA ILE A 328 -10.55 -30.48 -26.30
C ILE A 328 -10.15 -31.94 -26.44
N PHE A 329 -11.04 -32.73 -27.01
CA PHE A 329 -10.75 -34.12 -27.37
C PHE A 329 -10.67 -34.23 -28.90
N ARG A 330 -9.48 -34.56 -29.41
CA ARG A 330 -9.21 -34.65 -30.84
C ARG A 330 -8.33 -35.87 -31.10
N ASP A 331 -8.70 -36.70 -32.09
CA ASP A 331 -7.96 -37.88 -32.52
C ASP A 331 -7.60 -38.86 -31.38
N GLY A 332 -8.56 -39.06 -30.44
CA GLY A 332 -8.36 -39.96 -29.31
C GLY A 332 -7.49 -39.42 -28.18
N GLN A 333 -7.07 -38.20 -28.24
CA GLN A 333 -6.22 -37.54 -27.23
C GLN A 333 -6.88 -36.32 -26.59
N ILE A 334 -6.56 -36.10 -25.32
CA ILE A 334 -6.91 -34.86 -24.63
C ILE A 334 -5.84 -33.83 -24.95
N LEU A 335 -6.26 -32.67 -25.49
CA LEU A 335 -5.42 -31.57 -25.82
C LEU A 335 -5.90 -30.31 -25.07
N ILE A 336 -5.00 -29.36 -24.89
CA ILE A 336 -5.28 -28.05 -24.27
C ILE A 336 -5.19 -26.99 -25.35
N LEU A 337 -6.30 -26.34 -25.66
CA LEU A 337 -6.37 -25.19 -26.56
C LEU A 337 -6.15 -23.90 -25.75
N MET A 338 -5.14 -23.12 -26.10
CA MET A 338 -4.82 -21.83 -25.52
C MET A 338 -4.71 -20.78 -26.63
N GLY A 339 -5.73 -19.95 -26.79
CA GLY A 339 -5.84 -19.05 -27.92
C GLY A 339 -5.88 -19.84 -29.25
N GLU A 340 -5.00 -19.53 -30.16
CA GLU A 340 -4.85 -20.21 -31.46
C GLU A 340 -3.91 -21.44 -31.39
N ASN A 341 -3.33 -21.73 -30.23
CA ASN A 341 -2.34 -22.79 -30.07
C ASN A 341 -2.93 -24.02 -29.35
N THR A 342 -2.56 -25.20 -29.81
CA THR A 342 -2.92 -26.46 -29.20
C THR A 342 -1.72 -27.15 -28.57
N TYR A 343 -1.89 -27.70 -27.38
CA TYR A 343 -0.82 -28.35 -26.62
C TYR A 343 -1.29 -29.77 -26.18
N THR A 344 -0.35 -30.69 -26.04
CA THR A 344 -0.58 -31.95 -25.34
C THR A 344 -0.74 -31.68 -23.82
N ILE A 345 -1.26 -32.65 -23.07
CA ILE A 345 -1.31 -32.61 -21.60
C ILE A 345 0.08 -32.50 -20.93
N MET A 346 1.14 -32.82 -21.69
CA MET A 346 2.55 -32.68 -21.25
C MET A 346 3.15 -31.34 -21.63
N GLY A 347 2.35 -30.37 -22.14
CA GLY A 347 2.80 -29.02 -22.48
C GLY A 347 3.53 -28.89 -23.84
N GLN A 348 3.58 -29.94 -24.65
CA GLN A 348 4.18 -29.88 -25.97
C GLN A 348 3.21 -29.27 -26.99
N LYS A 349 3.64 -28.27 -27.74
CA LYS A 349 2.84 -27.64 -28.80
C LYS A 349 2.59 -28.62 -29.94
N VAL A 350 1.31 -28.77 -30.29
CA VAL A 350 0.89 -29.59 -31.44
C VAL A 350 0.90 -28.69 -32.68
N SER A 351 1.72 -29.01 -33.68
CA SER A 351 1.70 -28.29 -34.96
C SER A 351 0.49 -28.77 -35.74
N ASP A 352 -0.36 -27.85 -36.18
CA ASP A 352 -1.40 -28.13 -37.17
C ASP A 352 -0.74 -28.65 -38.47
N LYS A 353 -1.05 -29.87 -38.85
CA LYS A 353 -0.73 -30.39 -40.19
C LYS A 353 -1.89 -30.14 -41.12
#